data_de48fd79a9a40944ce7b550812c1b163
#
_entry.id   de48fd79a9a40944ce7b550812c1b163
#
_cell.length_a   1.000
_cell.length_b   1.000
_cell.length_c   1.000
_cell.angle_alpha   90.00
_cell.angle_beta   90.00
_cell.angle_gamma   90.00
#
_symmetry.space_group_name_H-M   'P 1'
#
loop_
_entity.id
_entity.type
_entity.pdbx_description
1 polymer ?
#
loop_
_entity_poly.entity_id
_entity_poly.type
_entity_poly.pdbx_seq_one_letter_code
_entity_poly.pdbx_strand_id
1 'polypeptide(L)'
;MQQSENDILRRVRKIEIKTRGLSNEIFAGKYHTAFRGRGMSFSEVREYRAGDDVRDIDWNVTARSSKPHIKIYEEERELTMMLLVDVSGSRMFGTTERMKKSVITEIAAVLAFSAAQNNDKVGCIFFSDKVEKFIPPKKGKSHILMIIRELISFEPESSRTAISEAVRYLTNVNKKRCTTFILSDFMNAPRDKAPLEDALKIAGSKHDLVGIRVYDRREAELPDVGIVELQDAETGGKVWLDTSSRSVREHYARSWEERNEAINELLRRNRIDTAMIPTDGDYVAELIKLFKKR
;
A
#
# COMPACT_ATOMS: atom_id res chain seq x y z
N MET A 1 -12.10 -25.06 4.98
CA MET A 1 -12.61 -25.39 3.62
C MET A 1 -11.61 -24.82 2.63
N GLN A 2 -10.85 -25.69 1.94
CA GLN A 2 -9.95 -25.26 0.86
C GLN A 2 -10.79 -24.62 -0.25
N GLN A 3 -10.57 -23.34 -0.52
CA GLN A 3 -11.17 -22.68 -1.69
C GLN A 3 -10.69 -23.40 -2.94
N SER A 4 -11.58 -23.80 -3.82
CA SER A 4 -11.18 -24.46 -5.06
C SER A 4 -10.31 -23.50 -5.89
N GLU A 5 -9.31 -24.00 -6.58
CA GLU A 5 -8.41 -23.21 -7.43
C GLU A 5 -9.20 -22.38 -8.47
N ASN A 6 -10.32 -22.91 -8.95
CA ASN A 6 -11.24 -22.23 -9.84
C ASN A 6 -11.91 -21.00 -9.20
N ASP A 7 -12.22 -21.04 -7.90
CA ASP A 7 -12.82 -19.90 -7.20
C ASP A 7 -11.80 -18.77 -7.00
N ILE A 8 -10.56 -19.13 -6.72
CA ILE A 8 -9.45 -18.15 -6.61
C ILE A 8 -9.26 -17.48 -7.98
N LEU A 9 -9.18 -18.24 -9.06
CA LEU A 9 -9.01 -17.69 -10.42
C LEU A 9 -10.17 -16.79 -10.82
N ARG A 10 -11.42 -17.15 -10.49
CA ARG A 10 -12.60 -16.29 -10.73
C ARG A 10 -12.51 -14.98 -9.96
N ARG A 11 -12.09 -15.02 -8.69
CA ARG A 11 -11.89 -13.81 -7.87
C ARG A 11 -10.78 -12.92 -8.41
N VAL A 12 -9.63 -13.49 -8.78
CA VAL A 12 -8.52 -12.76 -9.41
C VAL A 12 -9.01 -12.04 -10.68
N ARG A 13 -9.74 -12.75 -11.55
CA ARG A 13 -10.28 -12.18 -12.79
C ARG A 13 -11.32 -11.08 -12.54
N LYS A 14 -12.17 -11.25 -11.54
CA LYS A 14 -13.16 -10.22 -11.14
C LYS A 14 -12.44 -8.96 -10.63
N ILE A 15 -11.41 -9.11 -9.81
CA ILE A 15 -10.58 -8.00 -9.32
C ILE A 15 -9.86 -7.33 -10.48
N GLU A 16 -9.22 -8.09 -11.38
CA GLU A 16 -8.54 -7.56 -12.57
C GLU A 16 -9.48 -6.70 -13.42
N ILE A 17 -10.67 -7.19 -13.75
CA ILE A 17 -11.64 -6.46 -14.57
C ILE A 17 -12.08 -5.17 -13.87
N LYS A 18 -12.42 -5.26 -12.57
CA LYS A 18 -12.87 -4.11 -11.77
C LYS A 18 -11.79 -3.05 -11.64
N THR A 19 -10.56 -3.45 -11.37
CA THR A 19 -9.46 -2.52 -11.06
C THR A 19 -8.81 -1.92 -12.29
N ARG A 20 -8.89 -2.58 -13.44
CA ARG A 20 -8.29 -2.12 -14.70
C ARG A 20 -8.89 -0.80 -15.21
N GLY A 21 -10.20 -0.61 -15.07
CA GLY A 21 -10.86 0.66 -15.37
C GLY A 21 -10.50 1.76 -14.36
N LEU A 22 -10.55 1.40 -13.07
CA LEU A 22 -10.28 2.32 -11.97
C LEU A 22 -8.84 2.81 -11.91
N SER A 23 -7.87 1.99 -12.28
CA SER A 23 -6.47 2.42 -12.33
C SER A 23 -6.25 3.55 -13.36
N ASN A 24 -6.96 3.54 -14.47
CA ASN A 24 -6.92 4.63 -15.46
C ASN A 24 -7.47 5.94 -14.90
N GLU A 25 -8.57 5.90 -14.14
CA GLU A 25 -9.21 7.09 -13.56
C GLU A 25 -8.38 7.70 -12.42
N ILE A 26 -7.84 6.86 -11.56
CA ILE A 26 -7.07 7.30 -10.38
C ILE A 26 -5.73 7.90 -10.80
N PHE A 27 -5.09 7.36 -11.83
CA PHE A 27 -3.69 7.59 -12.10
C PHE A 27 -3.38 8.25 -13.45
N ALA A 28 -4.39 8.53 -14.29
CA ALA A 28 -4.19 9.26 -15.54
C ALA A 28 -3.53 10.63 -15.29
N GLY A 29 -2.22 10.67 -15.33
CA GLY A 29 -1.41 11.88 -15.24
C GLY A 29 -0.95 12.33 -13.85
N LYS A 30 -1.44 11.76 -12.73
CA LYS A 30 -1.12 12.24 -11.36
C LYS A 30 -0.13 11.37 -10.59
N TYR A 31 -0.06 10.09 -10.89
CA TYR A 31 0.90 9.19 -10.26
C TYR A 31 2.35 9.63 -10.49
N HIS A 32 2.70 10.01 -11.73
CA HIS A 32 4.04 10.49 -12.08
C HIS A 32 4.43 11.80 -11.38
N THR A 33 3.47 12.67 -11.08
CA THR A 33 3.74 13.92 -10.36
C THR A 33 3.87 13.72 -8.85
N ALA A 34 3.13 12.76 -8.29
CA ALA A 34 3.17 12.45 -6.86
C ALA A 34 4.44 11.68 -6.46
N PHE A 35 4.99 10.85 -7.35
CA PHE A 35 6.16 10.02 -7.07
C PHE A 35 7.30 10.34 -8.04
N ARG A 36 8.27 11.16 -7.61
CA ARG A 36 9.42 11.56 -8.43
C ARG A 36 10.60 10.60 -8.23
N GLY A 37 10.97 9.85 -9.28
CA GLY A 37 12.22 9.10 -9.37
C GLY A 37 13.35 9.94 -10.02
N ARG A 38 14.61 9.62 -9.75
CA ARG A 38 15.79 10.17 -10.45
C ARG A 38 16.45 9.05 -11.24
N GLY A 39 16.33 9.07 -12.54
CA GLY A 39 17.06 8.21 -13.46
C GLY A 39 17.07 8.89 -14.82
N MET A 40 18.21 8.90 -15.50
CA MET A 40 18.31 9.34 -16.89
C MET A 40 18.59 8.12 -17.75
N SER A 41 17.73 7.83 -18.74
CA SER A 41 18.02 6.86 -19.80
C SER A 41 18.32 7.58 -21.10
N PHE A 42 19.20 6.98 -21.89
CA PHE A 42 19.45 7.45 -23.25
C PHE A 42 18.15 7.32 -24.05
N SER A 43 17.68 8.43 -24.64
CA SER A 43 16.49 8.49 -25.48
C SER A 43 16.85 8.46 -26.95
N GLU A 44 17.54 9.46 -27.41
CA GLU A 44 17.92 9.60 -28.82
C GLU A 44 19.21 10.43 -29.01
N VAL A 45 19.69 10.44 -30.22
CA VAL A 45 20.77 11.33 -30.65
C VAL A 45 20.21 12.34 -31.66
N ARG A 46 20.44 13.62 -31.42
CA ARG A 46 20.10 14.68 -32.39
C ARG A 46 21.30 15.56 -32.71
N GLU A 47 21.23 16.33 -33.80
CA GLU A 47 22.25 17.34 -34.09
C GLU A 47 22.36 18.39 -32.96
N TYR A 48 23.59 18.76 -32.63
CA TYR A 48 23.91 19.81 -31.68
C TYR A 48 23.32 21.15 -32.12
N ARG A 49 22.77 21.90 -31.20
CA ARG A 49 22.28 23.26 -31.40
C ARG A 49 22.99 24.20 -30.44
N ALA A 50 23.20 25.46 -30.86
CA ALA A 50 23.80 26.46 -29.98
C ALA A 50 22.98 26.62 -28.69
N GLY A 51 23.63 26.40 -27.53
CA GLY A 51 23.02 26.39 -26.21
C GLY A 51 22.91 25.00 -25.56
N ASP A 52 23.19 23.93 -26.28
CA ASP A 52 23.26 22.58 -25.71
C ASP A 52 24.56 22.39 -24.91
N ASP A 53 24.54 21.52 -23.89
CA ASP A 53 25.74 21.23 -23.09
C ASP A 53 26.73 20.38 -23.91
N VAL A 54 27.94 20.87 -24.08
CA VAL A 54 29.02 20.17 -24.79
C VAL A 54 29.42 18.83 -24.14
N ARG A 55 29.08 18.61 -22.87
CA ARG A 55 29.33 17.36 -22.17
C ARG A 55 28.45 16.20 -22.67
N ASP A 56 27.32 16.54 -23.31
CA ASP A 56 26.36 15.55 -23.84
C ASP A 56 26.68 15.17 -25.30
N ILE A 57 27.78 15.66 -25.87
CA ILE A 57 28.19 15.30 -27.24
C ILE A 57 28.53 13.82 -27.31
N ASP A 58 27.87 13.11 -28.24
CA ASP A 58 28.25 11.75 -28.62
C ASP A 58 29.37 11.74 -29.64
N TRP A 59 30.61 11.62 -29.17
CA TRP A 59 31.80 11.62 -30.02
C TRP A 59 31.84 10.44 -31.02
N ASN A 60 31.18 9.31 -30.68
CA ASN A 60 31.12 8.13 -31.59
C ASN A 60 30.21 8.38 -32.79
N VAL A 61 29.07 9.03 -32.59
CA VAL A 61 28.14 9.41 -33.66
C VAL A 61 28.72 10.61 -34.43
N THR A 62 29.24 11.60 -33.73
CA THR A 62 29.89 12.77 -34.32
C THR A 62 31.05 12.38 -35.24
N ALA A 63 31.86 11.39 -34.86
CA ALA A 63 32.97 10.91 -35.70
C ALA A 63 32.50 10.22 -37.01
N ARG A 64 31.26 9.80 -37.10
CA ARG A 64 30.65 9.19 -38.31
C ARG A 64 29.79 10.16 -39.11
N SER A 65 29.53 11.31 -38.53
CA SER A 65 28.71 12.37 -39.11
C SER A 65 29.57 13.60 -39.33
N SER A 66 29.24 14.44 -40.31
CA SER A 66 29.95 15.71 -40.52
C SER A 66 29.52 16.82 -39.57
N LYS A 67 28.63 16.53 -38.64
CA LYS A 67 28.09 17.50 -37.68
C LYS A 67 28.13 16.91 -36.25
N PRO A 68 28.34 17.74 -35.21
CA PRO A 68 28.30 17.28 -33.84
C PRO A 68 26.87 16.84 -33.46
N HIS A 69 26.77 15.73 -32.71
CA HIS A 69 25.53 15.18 -32.20
C HIS A 69 25.57 15.10 -30.70
N ILE A 70 24.43 15.33 -30.04
CA ILE A 70 24.27 15.20 -28.59
C ILE A 70 23.39 14.02 -28.25
N LYS A 71 23.67 13.42 -27.09
CA LYS A 71 22.81 12.43 -26.45
C LYS A 71 21.69 13.15 -25.73
N ILE A 72 20.47 12.87 -26.09
CA ILE A 72 19.30 13.27 -25.31
C ILE A 72 19.02 12.16 -24.31
N TYR A 73 18.99 12.53 -23.06
CA TYR A 73 18.58 11.65 -21.98
C TYR A 73 17.15 12.02 -21.58
N GLU A 74 16.24 11.07 -21.68
CA GLU A 74 14.94 11.16 -21.02
C GLU A 74 15.06 10.63 -19.60
N GLU A 75 14.38 11.28 -18.67
CA GLU A 75 14.31 10.81 -17.30
C GLU A 75 13.42 9.56 -17.23
N GLU A 76 14.02 8.39 -17.45
CA GLU A 76 13.31 7.12 -17.30
C GLU A 76 13.07 6.84 -15.81
N ARG A 77 11.86 7.13 -15.39
CA ARG A 77 11.42 7.01 -14.00
C ARG A 77 10.91 5.62 -13.73
N GLU A 78 11.79 4.64 -13.77
CA GLU A 78 11.46 3.32 -13.29
C GLU A 78 11.32 3.34 -11.76
N LEU A 79 10.10 3.47 -11.28
CA LEU A 79 9.82 3.43 -9.86
C LEU A 79 9.71 1.98 -9.38
N THR A 80 10.01 1.79 -8.11
CA THR A 80 9.70 0.53 -7.42
C THR A 80 8.60 0.82 -6.42
N MET A 81 7.50 0.12 -6.53
CA MET A 81 6.41 0.11 -5.57
C MET A 81 6.52 -1.11 -4.67
N MET A 82 6.44 -0.91 -3.37
CA MET A 82 6.35 -1.98 -2.38
C MET A 82 4.99 -1.92 -1.68
N LEU A 83 4.31 -3.05 -1.62
CA LEU A 83 3.08 -3.21 -0.86
C LEU A 83 3.42 -3.97 0.43
N LEU A 84 3.24 -3.34 1.58
CA LEU A 84 3.29 -3.99 2.88
C LEU A 84 1.85 -4.29 3.28
N VAL A 85 1.47 -5.56 3.26
CA VAL A 85 0.09 -5.99 3.49
C VAL A 85 -0.01 -6.74 4.79
N ASP A 86 -0.79 -6.17 5.70
CA ASP A 86 -1.18 -6.80 6.94
C ASP A 86 -2.07 -8.01 6.66
N VAL A 87 -1.59 -9.18 7.09
CA VAL A 87 -2.31 -10.45 6.93
C VAL A 87 -2.76 -11.05 8.26
N SER A 88 -2.66 -10.30 9.35
CA SER A 88 -3.06 -10.70 10.71
C SER A 88 -4.55 -11.06 10.85
N GLY A 89 -4.94 -11.51 12.02
CA GLY A 89 -6.31 -11.95 12.31
C GLY A 89 -7.37 -10.86 12.10
N SER A 90 -7.03 -9.59 12.35
CA SER A 90 -7.95 -8.46 12.21
C SER A 90 -8.50 -8.27 10.78
N ARG A 91 -7.77 -8.72 9.75
CA ARG A 91 -8.23 -8.65 8.35
C ARG A 91 -9.48 -9.50 8.06
N MET A 92 -9.73 -10.52 8.88
CA MET A 92 -10.91 -11.40 8.73
C MET A 92 -12.18 -10.76 9.31
N PHE A 93 -12.05 -9.63 9.98
CA PHE A 93 -13.19 -8.88 10.50
C PHE A 93 -13.93 -8.17 9.37
N GLY A 94 -15.25 -8.16 9.47
CA GLY A 94 -16.15 -7.46 8.58
C GLY A 94 -17.58 -7.74 8.96
N THR A 95 -18.37 -6.70 9.20
CA THR A 95 -19.77 -6.77 9.61
C THR A 95 -20.73 -6.46 8.46
N THR A 96 -20.18 -6.09 7.31
CA THR A 96 -20.91 -5.84 6.06
C THR A 96 -20.66 -6.96 5.05
N GLU A 97 -21.20 -6.82 3.82
CA GLU A 97 -20.96 -7.76 2.72
C GLU A 97 -19.47 -7.88 2.34
N ARG A 98 -18.63 -6.95 2.81
CA ARG A 98 -17.21 -6.88 2.49
C ARG A 98 -16.34 -7.01 3.74
N MET A 99 -15.50 -8.03 3.78
CA MET A 99 -14.46 -8.18 4.79
C MET A 99 -13.27 -7.25 4.50
N LYS A 100 -12.55 -6.79 5.52
CA LYS A 100 -11.32 -6.00 5.34
C LYS A 100 -10.34 -6.68 4.37
N LYS A 101 -10.17 -8.01 4.44
CA LYS A 101 -9.35 -8.80 3.51
C LYS A 101 -9.67 -8.50 2.04
N SER A 102 -10.97 -8.43 1.70
CA SER A 102 -11.41 -8.18 0.32
C SER A 102 -11.07 -6.77 -0.12
N VAL A 103 -11.31 -5.78 0.74
CA VAL A 103 -11.02 -4.36 0.46
C VAL A 103 -9.52 -4.12 0.32
N ILE A 104 -8.70 -4.65 1.24
CA ILE A 104 -7.24 -4.57 1.18
C ILE A 104 -6.72 -5.19 -0.13
N THR A 105 -7.26 -6.35 -0.53
CA THR A 105 -6.85 -7.02 -1.77
C THR A 105 -7.24 -6.20 -3.00
N GLU A 106 -8.43 -5.60 -3.04
CA GLU A 106 -8.86 -4.72 -4.12
C GLU A 106 -7.96 -3.47 -4.22
N ILE A 107 -7.67 -2.81 -3.10
CA ILE A 107 -6.78 -1.64 -3.05
C ILE A 107 -5.36 -2.01 -3.53
N ALA A 108 -4.80 -3.11 -3.01
CA ALA A 108 -3.48 -3.59 -3.43
C ALA A 108 -3.44 -3.88 -4.93
N ALA A 109 -4.50 -4.48 -5.49
CA ALA A 109 -4.61 -4.74 -6.92
C ALA A 109 -4.69 -3.45 -7.75
N VAL A 110 -5.48 -2.45 -7.33
CA VAL A 110 -5.57 -1.15 -8.01
C VAL A 110 -4.20 -0.48 -8.06
N LEU A 111 -3.50 -0.41 -6.93
CA LEU A 111 -2.17 0.18 -6.84
C LEU A 111 -1.17 -0.57 -7.73
N ALA A 112 -1.16 -1.91 -7.67
CA ALA A 112 -0.26 -2.73 -8.45
C ALA A 112 -0.51 -2.62 -9.96
N PHE A 113 -1.77 -2.64 -10.42
CA PHE A 113 -2.09 -2.45 -11.83
C PHE A 113 -1.74 -1.05 -12.33
N SER A 114 -1.90 -0.04 -11.50
CA SER A 114 -1.49 1.32 -11.83
C SER A 114 0.02 1.43 -12.04
N ALA A 115 0.81 0.86 -11.11
CA ALA A 115 2.25 0.81 -11.27
C ALA A 115 2.67 0.07 -12.55
N ALA A 116 1.96 -1.03 -12.90
CA ALA A 116 2.23 -1.76 -14.14
C ALA A 116 1.97 -0.96 -15.40
N GLN A 117 0.93 -0.12 -15.42
CA GLN A 117 0.66 0.77 -16.55
C GLN A 117 1.79 1.78 -16.79
N ASN A 118 2.46 2.17 -15.71
CA ASN A 118 3.61 3.05 -15.74
C ASN A 118 4.94 2.31 -15.93
N ASN A 119 4.90 1.00 -16.22
CA ASN A 119 6.07 0.14 -16.37
C ASN A 119 6.96 0.05 -15.11
N ASP A 120 6.38 0.30 -13.92
CA ASP A 120 7.07 0.23 -12.63
C ASP A 120 7.20 -1.20 -12.13
N LYS A 121 8.17 -1.42 -11.22
CA LYS A 121 8.33 -2.69 -10.50
C LYS A 121 7.41 -2.73 -9.28
N VAL A 122 6.73 -3.85 -9.08
CA VAL A 122 5.87 -4.08 -7.91
C VAL A 122 6.38 -5.25 -7.10
N GLY A 123 6.61 -5.04 -5.82
CA GLY A 123 6.91 -6.08 -4.84
C GLY A 123 5.89 -6.08 -3.70
N CYS A 124 5.87 -7.14 -2.91
CA CYS A 124 4.94 -7.26 -1.80
C CYS A 124 5.58 -7.95 -0.59
N ILE A 125 5.25 -7.47 0.60
CA ILE A 125 5.60 -8.07 1.88
C ILE A 125 4.29 -8.36 2.60
N PHE A 126 4.00 -9.63 2.88
CA PHE A 126 2.92 -10.03 3.77
C PHE A 126 3.48 -10.11 5.18
N PHE A 127 2.79 -9.52 6.13
CA PHE A 127 3.24 -9.50 7.51
C PHE A 127 2.10 -9.72 8.50
N SER A 128 2.47 -10.31 9.62
CA SER A 128 1.73 -10.43 10.86
C SER A 128 2.56 -9.80 11.98
N ASP A 129 2.83 -10.48 13.08
CA ASP A 129 3.89 -10.11 14.05
C ASP A 129 5.31 -10.44 13.54
N LYS A 130 5.38 -11.03 12.36
CA LYS A 130 6.60 -11.34 11.61
C LYS A 130 6.38 -11.13 10.12
N VAL A 131 7.46 -11.17 9.35
CA VAL A 131 7.35 -11.24 7.89
C VAL A 131 6.94 -12.66 7.48
N GLU A 132 5.75 -12.80 6.94
CA GLU A 132 5.18 -14.08 6.53
C GLU A 132 5.65 -14.47 5.11
N LYS A 133 5.70 -13.49 4.21
CA LYS A 133 6.13 -13.73 2.83
C LYS A 133 6.70 -12.47 2.18
N PHE A 134 7.80 -12.63 1.46
CA PHE A 134 8.38 -11.58 0.63
C PHE A 134 8.31 -11.96 -0.84
N ILE A 135 7.73 -11.08 -1.64
CA ILE A 135 7.67 -11.17 -3.10
C ILE A 135 8.52 -10.03 -3.66
N PRO A 136 9.69 -10.34 -4.26
CA PRO A 136 10.60 -9.33 -4.75
C PRO A 136 9.99 -8.49 -5.88
N PRO A 137 10.35 -7.21 -6.03
CA PRO A 137 9.77 -6.32 -7.03
C PRO A 137 10.17 -6.75 -8.45
N LYS A 138 9.15 -7.02 -9.27
CA LYS A 138 9.29 -7.36 -10.70
C LYS A 138 8.25 -6.61 -11.52
N LYS A 139 8.50 -6.49 -12.83
CA LYS A 139 7.56 -5.93 -13.79
C LYS A 139 6.62 -6.99 -14.36
N GLY A 140 5.54 -6.49 -14.92
CA GLY A 140 4.66 -7.26 -15.79
C GLY A 140 3.39 -7.76 -15.13
N LYS A 141 2.37 -7.87 -15.96
CA LYS A 141 1.01 -8.22 -15.55
C LYS A 141 0.92 -9.59 -14.85
N SER A 142 1.67 -10.58 -15.33
CA SER A 142 1.67 -11.93 -14.73
C SER A 142 2.18 -11.93 -13.30
N HIS A 143 3.18 -11.08 -13.00
CA HIS A 143 3.69 -10.92 -11.64
C HIS A 143 2.65 -10.30 -10.71
N ILE A 144 1.89 -9.29 -11.17
CA ILE A 144 0.81 -8.68 -10.39
C ILE A 144 -0.31 -9.68 -10.13
N LEU A 145 -0.72 -10.43 -11.15
CA LEU A 145 -1.75 -11.45 -10.98
C LEU A 145 -1.31 -12.53 -9.98
N MET A 146 -0.02 -12.87 -9.94
CA MET A 146 0.54 -13.76 -8.94
C MET A 146 0.44 -13.16 -7.53
N ILE A 147 0.80 -11.86 -7.35
CA ILE A 147 0.65 -11.17 -6.06
C ILE A 147 -0.81 -11.18 -5.60
N ILE A 148 -1.77 -10.89 -6.49
CA ILE A 148 -3.20 -10.87 -6.16
C ILE A 148 -3.70 -12.27 -5.79
N ARG A 149 -3.27 -13.30 -6.53
CA ARG A 149 -3.59 -14.70 -6.20
C ARG A 149 -3.11 -15.06 -4.79
N GLU A 150 -1.88 -14.72 -4.48
CA GLU A 150 -1.29 -14.92 -3.16
C GLU A 150 -2.10 -14.18 -2.08
N LEU A 151 -2.45 -12.90 -2.27
CA LEU A 151 -3.25 -12.13 -1.31
C LEU A 151 -4.61 -12.77 -1.00
N ILE A 152 -5.25 -13.36 -2.00
CA ILE A 152 -6.55 -14.03 -1.84
C ILE A 152 -6.42 -15.33 -1.05
N SER A 153 -5.41 -16.16 -1.39
CA SER A 153 -5.26 -17.51 -0.86
C SER A 153 -4.39 -17.60 0.40
N PHE A 154 -3.66 -16.52 0.73
CA PHE A 154 -2.71 -16.55 1.83
C PHE A 154 -3.39 -16.79 3.19
N GLU A 155 -2.87 -17.74 3.94
CA GLU A 155 -3.23 -18.02 5.33
C GLU A 155 -2.00 -17.73 6.20
N PRO A 156 -2.07 -16.75 7.12
CA PRO A 156 -0.95 -16.40 7.98
C PRO A 156 -0.72 -17.46 9.06
N GLU A 157 0.52 -17.57 9.50
CA GLU A 157 0.87 -18.43 10.62
C GLU A 157 0.54 -17.79 11.98
N SER A 158 0.47 -16.45 12.03
CA SER A 158 0.13 -15.70 13.25
C SER A 158 -1.06 -14.78 13.04
N SER A 159 -1.87 -14.63 14.11
CA SER A 159 -2.98 -13.66 14.14
C SER A 159 -2.57 -12.28 14.63
N ARG A 160 -1.38 -12.15 15.25
CA ARG A 160 -0.88 -10.89 15.82
C ARG A 160 -0.35 -9.96 14.75
N THR A 161 -0.10 -8.69 15.13
CA THR A 161 0.41 -7.67 14.21
C THR A 161 1.60 -6.92 14.80
N ALA A 162 2.70 -6.79 14.03
CA ALA A 162 3.83 -5.90 14.32
C ALA A 162 4.27 -5.18 13.02
N ILE A 163 3.76 -3.97 12.80
CA ILE A 163 4.07 -3.17 11.60
C ILE A 163 5.56 -2.81 11.57
N SER A 164 6.16 -2.58 12.74
CA SER A 164 7.59 -2.27 12.89
C SER A 164 8.49 -3.30 12.23
N GLU A 165 8.17 -4.60 12.34
CA GLU A 165 8.96 -5.69 11.75
C GLU A 165 8.90 -5.65 10.21
N ALA A 166 7.71 -5.41 9.63
CA ALA A 166 7.55 -5.28 8.18
C ALA A 166 8.34 -4.08 7.62
N VAL A 167 8.29 -2.93 8.32
CA VAL A 167 9.00 -1.70 7.93
C VAL A 167 10.51 -1.86 8.05
N ARG A 168 11.01 -2.51 9.10
CA ARG A 168 12.44 -2.85 9.26
C ARG A 168 12.91 -3.78 8.15
N TYR A 169 12.12 -4.83 7.87
CA TYR A 169 12.44 -5.77 6.80
C TYR A 169 12.51 -5.09 5.44
N LEU A 170 11.54 -4.23 5.10
CA LEU A 170 11.58 -3.42 3.88
C LEU A 170 12.90 -2.67 3.74
N THR A 171 13.32 -1.96 4.80
CA THR A 171 14.55 -1.15 4.82
C THR A 171 15.81 -2.01 4.63
N ASN A 172 15.76 -3.27 5.08
CA ASN A 172 16.87 -4.21 4.95
C ASN A 172 16.98 -4.83 3.56
N VAL A 173 15.85 -5.21 2.95
CA VAL A 173 15.85 -5.89 1.64
C VAL A 173 15.89 -4.92 0.47
N ASN A 174 15.34 -3.72 0.63
CA ASN A 174 15.28 -2.73 -0.45
C ASN A 174 16.26 -1.59 -0.22
N LYS A 175 17.41 -1.63 -0.93
CA LYS A 175 18.48 -0.63 -0.78
C LYS A 175 18.22 0.65 -1.59
N LYS A 176 17.42 0.56 -2.65
CA LYS A 176 17.04 1.70 -3.50
C LYS A 176 15.76 2.35 -2.96
N ARG A 177 15.62 3.65 -3.17
CA ARG A 177 14.39 4.36 -2.82
C ARG A 177 13.19 3.74 -3.54
N CYS A 178 12.12 3.49 -2.82
CA CYS A 178 10.86 2.97 -3.35
C CYS A 178 9.68 3.72 -2.72
N THR A 179 8.55 3.70 -3.40
CA THR A 179 7.27 4.10 -2.83
C THR A 179 6.65 2.89 -2.16
N THR A 180 6.25 3.03 -0.92
CA THR A 180 5.74 1.93 -0.10
C THR A 180 4.36 2.25 0.44
N PHE A 181 3.39 1.40 0.13
CA PHE A 181 2.05 1.46 0.70
C PHE A 181 1.91 0.45 1.82
N ILE A 182 1.59 0.93 3.02
CA ILE A 182 1.33 0.09 4.20
C ILE A 182 -0.19 -0.07 4.31
N LEU A 183 -0.69 -1.26 4.04
CA LEU A 183 -2.11 -1.62 4.04
C LEU A 183 -2.43 -2.37 5.33
N SER A 184 -3.01 -1.69 6.32
CA SER A 184 -3.35 -2.24 7.64
C SER A 184 -4.49 -1.42 8.27
N ASP A 185 -5.09 -1.90 9.34
CA ASP A 185 -5.95 -1.09 10.21
C ASP A 185 -5.15 -0.24 11.22
N PHE A 186 -3.87 -0.55 11.41
CA PHE A 186 -2.95 0.08 12.37
C PHE A 186 -3.42 0.01 13.84
N MET A 187 -4.38 -0.84 14.17
CA MET A 187 -4.99 -0.88 15.50
C MET A 187 -4.00 -1.23 16.61
N ASN A 188 -2.92 -1.95 16.28
CA ASN A 188 -1.84 -2.28 17.20
C ASN A 188 -0.68 -1.28 17.23
N ALA A 189 -0.70 -0.25 16.37
CA ALA A 189 0.33 0.77 16.38
C ALA A 189 0.60 1.41 17.75
N PRO A 190 -0.38 1.64 18.64
CA PRO A 190 -0.13 2.14 19.99
C PRO A 190 0.65 1.18 20.88
N ARG A 191 0.49 -0.15 20.71
CA ARG A 191 1.23 -1.18 21.44
C ARG A 191 2.66 -1.35 20.93
N ASP A 192 2.87 -1.16 19.63
CA ASP A 192 4.16 -1.23 18.92
C ASP A 192 4.82 0.16 18.79
N LYS A 193 4.36 1.17 19.57
CA LYS A 193 4.62 2.59 19.32
C LYS A 193 6.12 2.92 19.20
N ALA A 194 6.94 2.59 20.17
CA ALA A 194 8.35 2.96 20.15
C ALA A 194 9.13 2.23 19.03
N PRO A 195 9.04 0.90 18.88
CA PRO A 195 9.65 0.19 17.77
C PRO A 195 9.17 0.67 16.40
N LEU A 196 7.87 0.99 16.26
CA LEU A 196 7.27 1.46 15.02
C LEU A 196 7.75 2.87 14.68
N GLU A 197 7.80 3.79 15.66
CA GLU A 197 8.28 5.17 15.41
C GLU A 197 9.72 5.18 14.92
N ASP A 198 10.60 4.38 15.51
CA ASP A 198 11.99 4.26 15.07
C ASP A 198 12.10 3.64 13.67
N ALA A 199 11.33 2.60 13.39
CA ALA A 199 11.29 1.97 12.08
C ALA A 199 10.79 2.94 11.00
N LEU A 200 9.71 3.70 11.29
CA LEU A 200 9.16 4.69 10.37
C LEU A 200 10.11 5.86 10.10
N LYS A 201 10.83 6.35 11.10
CA LYS A 201 11.87 7.39 10.92
C LYS A 201 12.97 6.94 9.96
N ILE A 202 13.50 5.72 10.17
CA ILE A 202 14.55 5.15 9.32
C ILE A 202 14.02 4.91 7.91
N ALA A 203 12.87 4.27 7.78
CA ALA A 203 12.28 3.97 6.48
C ALA A 203 11.86 5.22 5.72
N GLY A 204 11.27 6.22 6.39
CA GLY A 204 10.86 7.49 5.78
C GLY A 204 12.02 8.33 5.27
N SER A 205 13.23 8.17 5.83
CA SER A 205 14.44 8.80 5.27
C SER A 205 14.93 8.15 3.98
N LYS A 206 14.63 6.85 3.77
CA LYS A 206 15.11 6.05 2.63
C LYS A 206 14.05 5.87 1.55
N HIS A 207 12.80 5.75 1.95
CA HIS A 207 11.66 5.40 1.11
C HIS A 207 10.56 6.46 1.23
N ASP A 208 9.62 6.43 0.32
CA ASP A 208 8.42 7.24 0.36
C ASP A 208 7.27 6.38 0.90
N LEU A 209 6.82 6.66 2.13
CA LEU A 209 5.85 5.85 2.84
C LEU A 209 4.44 6.45 2.76
N VAL A 210 3.46 5.59 2.53
CA VAL A 210 2.03 5.94 2.50
C VAL A 210 1.26 4.93 3.34
N GLY A 211 0.45 5.39 4.28
CA GLY A 211 -0.42 4.56 5.09
C GLY A 211 -1.83 4.46 4.51
N ILE A 212 -2.34 3.28 4.26
CA ILE A 212 -3.74 3.05 3.90
C ILE A 212 -4.39 2.24 5.01
N ARG A 213 -5.26 2.91 5.75
CA ARG A 213 -5.93 2.36 6.90
C ARG A 213 -7.32 1.86 6.50
N VAL A 214 -7.54 0.55 6.62
CA VAL A 214 -8.84 -0.06 6.33
C VAL A 214 -9.51 -0.45 7.63
N TYR A 215 -10.72 0.03 7.87
CA TYR A 215 -11.48 -0.25 9.09
C TYR A 215 -12.94 -0.62 8.79
N ASP A 216 -13.56 -1.32 9.71
CA ASP A 216 -15.01 -1.56 9.68
C ASP A 216 -15.70 -0.55 10.61
N ARG A 217 -16.86 -0.03 10.21
CA ARG A 217 -17.60 0.96 11.03
C ARG A 217 -17.97 0.42 12.41
N ARG A 218 -18.16 -0.90 12.54
CA ARG A 218 -18.46 -1.53 13.83
C ARG A 218 -17.25 -1.59 14.77
N GLU A 219 -16.07 -1.34 14.28
CA GLU A 219 -14.88 -1.10 15.12
C GLU A 219 -14.91 0.30 15.75
N ALA A 220 -15.56 1.26 15.10
CA ALA A 220 -15.74 2.61 15.60
C ALA A 220 -17.00 2.75 16.48
N GLU A 221 -18.09 2.10 16.10
CA GLU A 221 -19.39 2.29 16.74
C GLU A 221 -20.09 0.94 16.94
N LEU A 222 -20.53 0.70 18.18
CA LEU A 222 -21.37 -0.46 18.49
C LEU A 222 -22.85 -0.13 18.23
N PRO A 223 -23.61 -1.03 17.56
CA PRO A 223 -25.06 -0.91 17.43
C PRO A 223 -25.75 -1.23 18.76
N ASP A 224 -26.95 -0.72 18.96
CA ASP A 224 -27.84 -1.11 20.06
C ASP A 224 -28.56 -2.43 19.70
N VAL A 225 -27.98 -3.55 20.12
CA VAL A 225 -28.49 -4.91 19.79
C VAL A 225 -28.52 -5.84 21.01
N GLY A 226 -28.46 -5.26 22.22
CA GLY A 226 -28.44 -6.03 23.47
C GLY A 226 -27.05 -6.52 23.85
N ILE A 227 -26.97 -7.69 24.47
CA ILE A 227 -25.71 -8.28 24.93
C ILE A 227 -25.03 -8.98 23.76
N VAL A 228 -23.76 -8.59 23.50
CA VAL A 228 -22.93 -9.18 22.44
C VAL A 228 -21.63 -9.72 23.01
N GLU A 229 -21.15 -10.81 22.44
CA GLU A 229 -19.79 -11.31 22.68
C GLU A 229 -18.86 -10.68 21.66
N LEU A 230 -17.90 -9.87 22.12
CA LEU A 230 -16.80 -9.40 21.29
C LEU A 230 -15.60 -10.29 21.47
N GLN A 231 -14.99 -10.70 20.38
CA GLN A 231 -13.75 -11.47 20.37
C GLN A 231 -12.61 -10.63 19.79
N ASP A 232 -11.53 -10.53 20.52
CA ASP A 232 -10.27 -9.94 20.02
C ASP A 232 -9.69 -10.89 18.96
N ALA A 233 -9.60 -10.40 17.74
CA ALA A 233 -9.16 -11.19 16.58
C ALA A 233 -7.68 -11.62 16.65
N GLU A 234 -6.87 -10.97 17.50
CA GLU A 234 -5.46 -11.28 17.66
C GLU A 234 -5.15 -12.21 18.81
N THR A 235 -5.80 -11.97 19.94
CA THR A 235 -5.57 -12.73 21.18
C THR A 235 -6.57 -13.86 21.40
N GLY A 236 -7.70 -13.81 20.69
CA GLY A 236 -8.83 -14.72 20.90
C GLY A 236 -9.61 -14.44 22.18
N GLY A 237 -9.23 -13.41 22.95
CA GLY A 237 -9.91 -13.00 24.18
C GLY A 237 -11.36 -12.61 23.93
N LYS A 238 -12.27 -13.00 24.82
CA LYS A 238 -13.70 -12.74 24.69
C LYS A 238 -14.19 -11.86 25.81
N VAL A 239 -15.04 -10.90 25.48
CA VAL A 239 -15.69 -9.98 26.41
C VAL A 239 -17.17 -9.86 26.07
N TRP A 240 -18.00 -9.94 27.07
CA TRP A 240 -19.44 -9.68 26.93
C TRP A 240 -19.72 -8.20 27.22
N LEU A 241 -20.39 -7.54 26.30
CA LEU A 241 -20.79 -6.14 26.43
C LEU A 241 -22.31 -6.00 26.27
N ASP A 242 -22.90 -5.21 27.17
CA ASP A 242 -24.30 -4.80 27.00
C ASP A 242 -24.33 -3.53 26.13
N THR A 243 -24.65 -3.71 24.88
CA THR A 243 -24.75 -2.62 23.91
C THR A 243 -26.05 -1.82 24.03
N SER A 244 -27.05 -2.24 24.86
CA SER A 244 -28.22 -1.43 25.19
C SER A 244 -27.81 -0.23 26.05
N SER A 245 -26.74 -0.36 26.83
CA SER A 245 -26.20 0.72 27.65
C SER A 245 -25.55 1.79 26.79
N ARG A 246 -26.10 3.00 26.82
CA ARG A 246 -25.54 4.17 26.11
C ARG A 246 -24.11 4.47 26.57
N SER A 247 -23.82 4.37 27.85
CA SER A 247 -22.48 4.63 28.40
C SER A 247 -21.44 3.65 27.86
N VAL A 248 -21.80 2.38 27.65
CA VAL A 248 -20.93 1.36 27.05
C VAL A 248 -20.60 1.73 25.60
N ARG A 249 -21.61 2.10 24.82
CA ARG A 249 -21.41 2.53 23.42
C ARG A 249 -20.55 3.77 23.31
N GLU A 250 -20.80 4.78 24.14
CA GLU A 250 -20.01 6.03 24.17
C GLU A 250 -18.56 5.78 24.60
N HIS A 251 -18.34 4.90 25.59
CA HIS A 251 -16.99 4.54 26.00
C HIS A 251 -16.22 3.80 24.90
N TYR A 252 -16.90 2.89 24.21
CA TYR A 252 -16.32 2.16 23.08
C TYR A 252 -15.90 3.09 21.94
N ALA A 253 -16.81 3.98 21.51
CA ALA A 253 -16.54 4.98 20.48
C ALA A 253 -15.38 5.91 20.86
N ARG A 254 -15.37 6.41 22.11
CA ARG A 254 -14.28 7.26 22.61
C ARG A 254 -12.94 6.54 22.60
N SER A 255 -12.89 5.28 23.05
CA SER A 255 -11.67 4.48 23.00
C SER A 255 -11.14 4.26 21.60
N TRP A 256 -12.03 4.16 20.61
CA TRP A 256 -11.64 4.07 19.21
C TRP A 256 -11.09 5.42 18.70
N GLU A 257 -11.75 6.53 19.00
CA GLU A 257 -11.30 7.87 18.65
C GLU A 257 -9.92 8.19 19.22
N GLU A 258 -9.68 7.93 20.51
CA GLU A 258 -8.38 8.13 21.16
C GLU A 258 -7.27 7.34 20.48
N ARG A 259 -7.52 6.07 20.15
CA ARG A 259 -6.57 5.23 19.41
C ARG A 259 -6.34 5.78 17.99
N ASN A 260 -7.40 6.18 17.33
CA ASN A 260 -7.34 6.74 15.98
C ASN A 260 -6.53 8.04 15.93
N GLU A 261 -6.71 8.93 16.90
CA GLU A 261 -5.92 10.16 17.05
C GLU A 261 -4.44 9.86 17.30
N ALA A 262 -4.15 8.92 18.20
CA ALA A 262 -2.77 8.52 18.49
C ALA A 262 -2.05 7.97 17.24
N ILE A 263 -2.75 7.16 16.43
CA ILE A 263 -2.22 6.63 15.17
C ILE A 263 -1.98 7.77 14.16
N ASN A 264 -2.97 8.66 14.01
CA ASN A 264 -2.85 9.79 13.09
C ASN A 264 -1.69 10.72 13.47
N GLU A 265 -1.51 10.97 14.78
CA GLU A 265 -0.39 11.75 15.28
C GLU A 265 0.96 11.09 14.99
N LEU A 266 1.08 9.78 15.22
CA LEU A 266 2.29 9.00 14.92
C LEU A 266 2.65 9.11 13.44
N LEU A 267 1.70 8.90 12.55
CA LEU A 267 1.93 8.92 11.10
C LEU A 267 2.27 10.34 10.62
N ARG A 268 1.57 11.37 11.12
CA ARG A 268 1.83 12.78 10.82
C ARG A 268 3.22 13.23 11.27
N ARG A 269 3.66 12.86 12.47
CA ARG A 269 5.02 13.17 12.98
C ARG A 269 6.10 12.58 12.09
N ASN A 270 5.85 11.41 11.51
CA ASN A 270 6.77 10.75 10.60
C ASN A 270 6.58 11.17 9.12
N ARG A 271 5.73 12.19 8.85
CA ARG A 271 5.46 12.73 7.50
C ARG A 271 4.92 11.66 6.53
N ILE A 272 4.11 10.75 7.05
CA ILE A 272 3.47 9.69 6.27
C ILE A 272 2.07 10.16 5.89
N ASP A 273 1.83 10.28 4.58
CA ASP A 273 0.50 10.57 4.07
C ASP A 273 -0.42 9.37 4.28
N THR A 274 -1.67 9.65 4.64
CA THR A 274 -2.61 8.59 4.99
C THR A 274 -3.96 8.76 4.33
N ALA A 275 -4.58 7.63 3.98
CA ALA A 275 -6.00 7.53 3.68
C ALA A 275 -6.66 6.59 4.69
N MET A 276 -7.89 6.92 5.12
CA MET A 276 -8.70 6.11 6.01
C MET A 276 -9.95 5.66 5.25
N ILE A 277 -10.11 4.35 5.09
CA ILE A 277 -11.06 3.75 4.18
C ILE A 277 -11.96 2.78 4.95
N PRO A 278 -13.26 3.07 5.10
CA PRO A 278 -14.21 2.12 5.67
C PRO A 278 -14.49 0.99 4.68
N THR A 279 -14.79 -0.21 5.19
CA THR A 279 -15.05 -1.42 4.37
C THR A 279 -16.24 -1.27 3.42
N ASP A 280 -17.23 -0.45 3.78
CA ASP A 280 -18.42 -0.12 3.01
C ASP A 280 -18.28 1.16 2.16
N GLY A 281 -17.12 1.84 2.23
CA GLY A 281 -16.88 3.11 1.55
C GLY A 281 -16.38 2.98 0.12
N ASP A 282 -16.31 4.13 -0.55
CA ASP A 282 -15.68 4.26 -1.86
C ASP A 282 -14.17 4.49 -1.71
N TYR A 283 -13.41 3.39 -1.71
CA TYR A 283 -11.95 3.45 -1.61
C TYR A 283 -11.30 4.18 -2.79
N VAL A 284 -11.95 4.23 -3.95
CA VAL A 284 -11.44 4.93 -5.14
C VAL A 284 -11.40 6.43 -4.89
N ALA A 285 -12.51 6.98 -4.38
CA ALA A 285 -12.59 8.39 -4.05
C ALA A 285 -11.54 8.79 -3.00
N GLU A 286 -11.31 7.96 -1.98
CA GLU A 286 -10.32 8.22 -0.93
C GLU A 286 -8.88 8.14 -1.47
N LEU A 287 -8.57 7.19 -2.35
CA LEU A 287 -7.28 7.12 -3.03
C LEU A 287 -7.04 8.35 -3.91
N ILE A 288 -8.06 8.80 -4.67
CA ILE A 288 -7.96 10.01 -5.49
C ILE A 288 -7.68 11.24 -4.62
N LYS A 289 -8.35 11.38 -3.46
CA LYS A 289 -8.10 12.48 -2.51
C LYS A 289 -6.67 12.43 -1.98
N LEU A 290 -6.19 11.25 -1.61
CA LEU A 290 -4.82 11.03 -1.14
C LEU A 290 -3.80 11.49 -2.18
N PHE A 291 -3.94 11.06 -3.45
CA PHE A 291 -3.00 11.41 -4.51
C PHE A 291 -3.11 12.87 -4.99
N LYS A 292 -4.28 13.52 -4.82
CA LYS A 292 -4.41 14.95 -5.11
C LYS A 292 -3.70 15.84 -4.09
N LYS A 293 -3.55 15.36 -2.86
CA LYS A 293 -2.92 16.09 -1.76
C LYS A 293 -1.39 16.03 -1.84
N ARG A 294 -0.85 15.01 -2.51
CA ARG A 294 0.60 14.81 -2.73
C ARG A 294 1.10 15.51 -3.99
#